data_c9190e3e9d7bc7d58be91e1d7aacb0c5
#
_entry.id   c9190e3e9d7bc7d58be91e1d7aacb0c5
#
_cell.length_a   1.000
_cell.length_b   1.000
_cell.length_c   1.000
_cell.angle_alpha   90.00
_cell.angle_beta   90.00
_cell.angle_gamma   90.00
#
_symmetry.space_group_name_H-M   'P 1'
#
loop_
_entity.id
_entity.type
_entity.pdbx_description
1 polymer ?
#
loop_
_entity_poly.entity_id
_entity_poly.type
_entity_poly.pdbx_seq_one_letter_code
_entity_poly.pdbx_strand_id
1 'polypeptide(L)'
;MYDIASIYSARSVDDAIRALQADPAAVVIAGGTDVLIKIREGKLAGCSLVSIHELGEELSGVTLADNGDVEIGPLTTFRGVTFSDVIRRTIPVLGEAADMAGGPQLRAAGTIGGNVCNGITSADTASTLVALDAVLRVRGPKGEREVPISQWYQGVGRVALAPYELLVKIVILSLIHI
;
A
#
# COMPACT_ATOMS: atom_id res chain seq x y z
N MET A 1 -0.47 -15.01 -21.35
CA MET A 1 -0.79 -15.93 -20.23
C MET A 1 -0.02 -15.44 -19.03
N TYR A 2 -0.59 -15.49 -17.83
CA TYR A 2 0.14 -15.14 -16.61
C TYR A 2 0.91 -16.38 -16.14
N ASP A 3 2.23 -16.25 -16.07
CA ASP A 3 3.12 -17.30 -15.58
C ASP A 3 3.31 -17.10 -14.08
N ILE A 4 2.57 -17.84 -13.28
CA ILE A 4 2.54 -17.79 -11.81
C ILE A 4 2.78 -19.21 -11.30
N ALA A 5 3.82 -19.38 -10.48
CA ALA A 5 4.17 -20.69 -9.92
C ALA A 5 3.17 -21.11 -8.82
N SER A 6 2.81 -20.20 -7.93
CA SER A 6 1.87 -20.46 -6.84
C SER A 6 1.22 -19.18 -6.34
N ILE A 7 0.06 -19.31 -5.67
CA ILE A 7 -0.61 -18.22 -4.95
C ILE A 7 -0.96 -18.73 -3.56
N TYR A 8 -0.48 -18.03 -2.55
CA TYR A 8 -0.84 -18.24 -1.16
C TYR A 8 -1.75 -17.10 -0.69
N SER A 9 -2.97 -17.39 -0.25
CA SER A 9 -3.89 -16.39 0.33
C SER A 9 -3.68 -16.30 1.82
N ALA A 10 -3.12 -15.20 2.27
CA ALA A 10 -2.87 -14.95 3.69
C ALA A 10 -4.16 -14.64 4.44
N ARG A 11 -4.25 -15.09 5.71
CA ARG A 11 -5.41 -14.93 6.59
C ARG A 11 -5.22 -13.87 7.68
N SER A 12 -4.00 -13.36 7.83
CA SER A 12 -3.62 -12.25 8.72
C SER A 12 -2.31 -11.65 8.26
N VAL A 13 -1.95 -10.47 8.77
CA VAL A 13 -0.63 -9.86 8.51
C VAL A 13 0.50 -10.78 8.94
N ASP A 14 0.40 -11.40 10.12
CA ASP A 14 1.43 -12.33 10.61
C ASP A 14 1.53 -13.60 9.75
N ASP A 15 0.43 -14.04 9.18
CA ASP A 15 0.40 -15.18 8.27
C ASP A 15 1.09 -14.83 6.95
N ALA A 16 0.85 -13.64 6.40
CA ALA A 16 1.56 -13.15 5.22
C ALA A 16 3.07 -13.02 5.45
N ILE A 17 3.48 -12.52 6.64
CA ILE A 17 4.89 -12.42 7.03
C ILE A 17 5.54 -13.81 7.09
N ARG A 18 4.87 -14.81 7.68
CA ARG A 18 5.37 -16.20 7.69
C ARG A 18 5.50 -16.79 6.29
N ALA A 19 4.52 -16.53 5.43
CA ALA A 19 4.57 -16.99 4.03
C ALA A 19 5.76 -16.39 3.27
N LEU A 20 6.04 -15.10 3.47
CA LEU A 20 7.21 -14.43 2.89
C LEU A 20 8.54 -14.96 3.45
N GLN A 21 8.57 -15.37 4.73
CA GLN A 21 9.76 -16.01 5.31
C GLN A 21 9.99 -17.41 4.76
N ALA A 22 8.91 -18.15 4.46
CA ALA A 22 8.97 -19.48 3.87
C ALA A 22 9.40 -19.46 2.40
N ASP A 23 9.03 -18.42 1.64
CA ASP A 23 9.45 -18.17 0.28
C ASP A 23 9.93 -16.72 0.11
N PRO A 24 11.24 -16.46 0.34
CA PRO A 24 11.81 -15.12 0.23
C PRO A 24 11.75 -14.50 -1.17
N ALA A 25 11.47 -15.28 -2.20
CA ALA A 25 11.31 -14.81 -3.57
C ALA A 25 9.84 -14.47 -3.90
N ALA A 26 8.91 -14.79 -3.01
CA ALA A 26 7.49 -14.51 -3.23
C ALA A 26 7.22 -13.01 -3.26
N VAL A 27 6.27 -12.63 -4.11
CA VAL A 27 5.86 -11.25 -4.32
C VAL A 27 4.50 -11.01 -3.66
N VAL A 28 4.40 -9.94 -2.88
CA VAL A 28 3.12 -9.53 -2.29
C VAL A 28 2.20 -8.99 -3.37
N ILE A 29 0.95 -9.46 -3.38
CA ILE A 29 -0.09 -8.96 -4.27
C ILE A 29 -1.30 -8.46 -3.45
N ALA A 30 -1.69 -7.21 -3.71
CA ALA A 30 -2.91 -6.58 -3.21
C ALA A 30 -3.93 -6.46 -4.37
N GLY A 31 -4.20 -5.26 -4.89
CA GLY A 31 -5.07 -5.05 -6.05
C GLY A 31 -4.53 -5.57 -7.38
N GLY A 32 -3.27 -5.95 -7.46
CA GLY A 32 -2.65 -6.60 -8.61
C GLY A 32 -2.41 -5.71 -9.84
N THR A 33 -2.84 -4.46 -9.85
CA THR A 33 -2.82 -3.57 -11.01
C THR A 33 -1.43 -3.30 -11.58
N ASP A 34 -0.37 -3.52 -10.80
CA ASP A 34 1.02 -3.40 -11.21
C ASP A 34 1.73 -4.77 -11.30
N VAL A 35 1.55 -5.62 -10.30
CA VAL A 35 2.18 -6.95 -10.23
C VAL A 35 1.78 -7.82 -11.43
N LEU A 36 0.50 -7.86 -11.78
CA LEU A 36 0.03 -8.65 -12.92
C LEU A 36 0.58 -8.13 -14.26
N ILE A 37 0.79 -6.81 -14.39
CA ILE A 37 1.44 -6.26 -15.58
C ILE A 37 2.89 -6.74 -15.66
N LYS A 38 3.65 -6.66 -14.55
CA LYS A 38 5.04 -7.13 -14.49
C LYS A 38 5.16 -8.64 -14.81
N ILE A 39 4.20 -9.46 -14.36
CA ILE A 39 4.15 -10.89 -14.72
C ILE A 39 3.91 -11.06 -16.22
N ARG A 40 2.94 -10.33 -16.79
CA ARG A 40 2.63 -10.39 -18.22
C ARG A 40 3.79 -9.94 -19.10
N GLU A 41 4.56 -8.97 -18.64
CA GLU A 41 5.78 -8.47 -19.31
C GLU A 41 7.00 -9.39 -19.12
N GLY A 42 6.86 -10.49 -18.37
CA GLY A 42 7.95 -11.44 -18.10
C GLY A 42 8.92 -11.01 -17.00
N LYS A 43 8.75 -9.82 -16.41
CA LYS A 43 9.63 -9.31 -15.33
C LYS A 43 9.50 -10.10 -14.03
N LEU A 44 8.32 -10.69 -13.79
CA LEU A 44 8.00 -11.53 -12.65
C LEU A 44 7.44 -12.89 -13.10
N ALA A 45 7.86 -13.39 -14.27
CA ALA A 45 7.43 -14.70 -14.77
C ALA A 45 7.88 -15.82 -13.81
N GLY A 46 6.97 -16.76 -13.53
CA GLY A 46 7.25 -17.90 -12.64
C GLY A 46 7.35 -17.54 -11.16
N CYS A 47 6.92 -16.34 -10.73
CA CYS A 47 6.96 -15.98 -9.32
C CYS A 47 5.86 -16.68 -8.50
N SER A 48 6.15 -16.90 -7.23
CA SER A 48 5.13 -17.17 -6.20
C SER A 48 4.52 -15.87 -5.72
N LEU A 49 3.22 -15.89 -5.41
CA LEU A 49 2.50 -14.73 -4.90
C LEU A 49 1.99 -14.98 -3.48
N VAL A 50 2.16 -13.98 -2.60
CA VAL A 50 1.47 -13.90 -1.31
C VAL A 50 0.36 -12.86 -1.44
N SER A 51 -0.87 -13.33 -1.53
CA SER A 51 -2.05 -12.48 -1.62
C SER A 51 -2.47 -12.00 -0.25
N ILE A 52 -2.58 -10.68 -0.11
CA ILE A 52 -3.13 -10.01 1.08
C ILE A 52 -4.54 -9.46 0.82
N HIS A 53 -5.17 -9.83 -0.31
CA HIS A 53 -6.46 -9.30 -0.74
C HIS A 53 -7.59 -9.56 0.27
N GLU A 54 -7.55 -10.72 0.95
CA GLU A 54 -8.56 -11.10 1.93
C GLU A 54 -8.41 -10.39 3.29
N LEU A 55 -7.33 -9.63 3.50
CA LEU A 55 -7.08 -8.88 4.74
C LEU A 55 -7.79 -7.51 4.78
N GLY A 56 -8.87 -7.37 4.02
CA GLY A 56 -9.61 -6.09 3.91
C GLY A 56 -10.12 -5.56 5.25
N GLU A 57 -10.58 -6.42 6.15
CA GLU A 57 -11.05 -6.00 7.48
C GLU A 57 -9.93 -5.40 8.34
N GLU A 58 -8.70 -5.91 8.22
CA GLU A 58 -7.52 -5.48 8.97
C GLU A 58 -6.81 -4.30 8.32
N LEU A 59 -6.74 -4.28 6.98
CA LEU A 59 -5.87 -3.39 6.21
C LEU A 59 -6.60 -2.39 5.31
N SER A 60 -7.92 -2.28 5.35
CA SER A 60 -8.68 -1.30 4.58
C SER A 60 -9.36 -0.26 5.46
N GLY A 61 -9.79 0.81 4.82
CA GLY A 61 -10.56 1.87 5.45
C GLY A 61 -9.74 3.12 5.74
N VAL A 62 -10.47 4.17 6.09
CA VAL A 62 -9.92 5.47 6.51
C VAL A 62 -10.59 5.85 7.81
N THR A 63 -9.79 6.13 8.82
CA THR A 63 -10.28 6.54 10.15
C THR A 63 -9.65 7.85 10.57
N LEU A 64 -10.40 8.63 11.34
CA LEU A 64 -9.90 9.78 12.06
C LEU A 64 -9.67 9.38 13.51
N ALA A 65 -8.42 9.42 13.96
CA ALA A 65 -8.07 9.10 15.33
C ALA A 65 -8.46 10.24 16.29
N ASP A 66 -8.54 9.96 17.60
CA ASP A 66 -8.94 10.94 18.60
C ASP A 66 -8.00 12.15 18.68
N ASN A 67 -6.73 11.97 18.34
CA ASN A 67 -5.73 13.05 18.24
C ASN A 67 -5.83 13.87 16.94
N GLY A 68 -6.76 13.53 16.05
CA GLY A 68 -6.97 14.20 14.78
C GLY A 68 -6.12 13.66 13.63
N ASP A 69 -5.28 12.65 13.84
CA ASP A 69 -4.55 12.00 12.77
C ASP A 69 -5.48 11.22 11.85
N VAL A 70 -5.17 11.23 10.55
CA VAL A 70 -5.88 10.41 9.57
C VAL A 70 -5.08 9.13 9.34
N GLU A 71 -5.70 8.00 9.64
CA GLU A 71 -5.13 6.67 9.44
C GLU A 71 -5.78 5.98 8.24
N ILE A 72 -4.97 5.50 7.31
CA ILE A 72 -5.41 4.85 6.07
C ILE A 72 -4.83 3.45 6.00
N GLY A 73 -5.70 2.45 5.87
CA GLY A 73 -5.28 1.07 5.62
C GLY A 73 -4.71 0.90 4.20
N PRO A 74 -3.60 0.19 4.01
CA PRO A 74 -2.92 0.09 2.72
C PRO A 74 -3.74 -0.63 1.64
N LEU A 75 -4.72 -1.45 1.99
CA LEU A 75 -5.64 -2.09 1.05
C LEU A 75 -6.82 -1.18 0.66
N THR A 76 -6.92 0.03 1.21
CA THR A 76 -7.93 0.99 0.74
C THR A 76 -7.69 1.30 -0.72
N THR A 77 -8.70 1.05 -1.55
CA THR A 77 -8.60 1.32 -2.98
C THR A 77 -8.55 2.83 -3.26
N PHE A 78 -8.05 3.25 -4.42
CA PHE A 78 -8.12 4.66 -4.81
C PHE A 78 -9.55 5.19 -4.76
N ARG A 79 -10.51 4.38 -5.23
CA ARG A 79 -11.94 4.71 -5.11
C ARG A 79 -12.35 4.89 -3.65
N GLY A 80 -11.88 4.02 -2.74
CA GLY A 80 -12.14 4.13 -1.30
C GLY A 80 -11.59 5.42 -0.70
N VAL A 81 -10.39 5.83 -1.11
CA VAL A 81 -9.79 7.10 -0.69
C VAL A 81 -10.61 8.29 -1.21
N THR A 82 -10.93 8.31 -2.52
CA THR A 82 -11.70 9.39 -3.17
C THR A 82 -13.07 9.61 -2.51
N PHE A 83 -13.76 8.53 -2.15
CA PHE A 83 -15.12 8.61 -1.60
C PHE A 83 -15.17 8.61 -0.06
N SER A 84 -14.04 8.58 0.63
CA SER A 84 -13.98 8.67 2.09
C SER A 84 -14.45 10.04 2.58
N ASP A 85 -15.44 10.05 3.48
CA ASP A 85 -15.90 11.29 4.11
C ASP A 85 -14.83 11.92 5.01
N VAL A 86 -13.95 11.11 5.61
CA VAL A 86 -12.80 11.62 6.38
C VAL A 86 -11.85 12.35 5.44
N ILE A 87 -11.43 11.74 4.33
CA ILE A 87 -10.53 12.37 3.35
C ILE A 87 -11.13 13.67 2.82
N ARG A 88 -12.39 13.64 2.40
CA ARG A 88 -13.08 14.83 1.85
C ARG A 88 -13.11 16.00 2.80
N ARG A 89 -13.21 15.74 4.10
CA ARG A 89 -13.30 16.80 5.12
C ARG A 89 -11.97 17.28 5.64
N THR A 90 -10.95 16.41 5.68
CA THR A 90 -9.66 16.72 6.32
C THR A 90 -8.54 17.00 5.32
N ILE A 91 -8.42 16.21 4.27
CA ILE A 91 -7.33 16.25 3.28
C ILE A 91 -7.86 16.00 1.86
N PRO A 92 -8.76 16.82 1.31
CA PRO A 92 -9.41 16.59 0.01
C PRO A 92 -8.41 16.43 -1.13
N VAL A 93 -7.25 17.06 -1.07
CA VAL A 93 -6.17 16.94 -2.07
C VAL A 93 -5.70 15.49 -2.26
N LEU A 94 -5.73 14.65 -1.21
CA LEU A 94 -5.39 13.23 -1.35
C LEU A 94 -6.48 12.46 -2.10
N GLY A 95 -7.74 12.82 -1.88
CA GLY A 95 -8.88 12.28 -2.64
C GLY A 95 -8.80 12.62 -4.12
N GLU A 96 -8.44 13.87 -4.44
CA GLU A 96 -8.24 14.35 -5.82
C GLU A 96 -7.07 13.60 -6.48
N ALA A 97 -5.93 13.46 -5.81
CA ALA A 97 -4.79 12.69 -6.32
C ALA A 97 -5.16 11.23 -6.59
N ALA A 98 -5.92 10.59 -5.71
CA ALA A 98 -6.40 9.23 -5.91
C ALA A 98 -7.38 9.12 -7.09
N ASP A 99 -8.21 10.14 -7.35
CA ASP A 99 -9.15 10.16 -8.48
C ASP A 99 -8.47 10.39 -9.84
N MET A 100 -7.26 10.91 -9.85
CA MET A 100 -6.44 11.05 -11.06
C MET A 100 -5.79 9.72 -11.50
N ALA A 101 -5.76 8.70 -10.64
CA ALA A 101 -5.13 7.41 -10.94
C ALA A 101 -5.91 6.64 -12.01
N GLY A 102 -5.41 6.59 -13.23
CA GLY A 102 -5.95 5.78 -14.33
C GLY A 102 -7.46 5.91 -14.54
N GLY A 103 -8.10 4.80 -14.93
CA GLY A 103 -9.55 4.74 -15.15
C GLY A 103 -10.33 4.15 -13.96
N PRO A 104 -11.68 4.18 -14.02
CA PRO A 104 -12.54 3.72 -12.93
C PRO A 104 -12.28 2.26 -12.48
N GLN A 105 -11.98 1.37 -13.42
CA GLN A 105 -11.68 -0.04 -13.13
C GLN A 105 -10.36 -0.16 -12.36
N LEU A 106 -9.34 0.61 -12.74
CA LEU A 106 -8.07 0.64 -12.02
C LEU A 106 -8.27 1.18 -10.62
N ARG A 107 -9.02 2.27 -10.45
CA ARG A 107 -9.30 2.86 -9.14
C ARG A 107 -10.12 1.96 -8.21
N ALA A 108 -10.93 1.07 -8.76
CA ALA A 108 -11.67 0.08 -7.98
C ALA A 108 -10.81 -1.07 -7.48
N ALA A 109 -9.71 -1.39 -8.15
CA ALA A 109 -8.81 -2.50 -7.82
C ALA A 109 -7.49 -2.04 -7.20
N GLY A 110 -6.88 -0.97 -7.72
CA GLY A 110 -5.62 -0.42 -7.23
C GLY A 110 -5.75 0.14 -5.82
N THR A 111 -4.77 -0.14 -4.97
CA THR A 111 -4.75 0.26 -3.56
C THR A 111 -3.70 1.32 -3.31
N ILE A 112 -3.97 2.20 -2.33
CA ILE A 112 -3.02 3.26 -1.96
C ILE A 112 -1.69 2.66 -1.45
N GLY A 113 -1.73 1.56 -0.70
CA GLY A 113 -0.54 0.86 -0.24
C GLY A 113 0.26 0.25 -1.38
N GLY A 114 -0.41 -0.35 -2.38
CA GLY A 114 0.26 -0.86 -3.59
C GLY A 114 0.96 0.24 -4.37
N ASN A 115 0.33 1.41 -4.50
CA ASN A 115 0.89 2.60 -5.15
C ASN A 115 2.16 3.08 -4.43
N VAL A 116 2.11 3.18 -3.10
CA VAL A 116 3.25 3.61 -2.27
C VAL A 116 4.38 2.58 -2.28
N CYS A 117 4.06 1.29 -2.16
CA CYS A 117 5.06 0.20 -2.08
C CYS A 117 5.68 -0.14 -3.44
N ASN A 118 5.10 0.27 -4.55
CA ASN A 118 5.67 0.06 -5.88
C ASN A 118 7.00 0.81 -6.10
N GLY A 119 7.28 1.83 -5.31
CA GLY A 119 8.55 2.58 -5.34
C GLY A 119 8.72 3.48 -6.58
N ILE A 120 7.64 3.74 -7.31
CA ILE A 120 7.65 4.65 -8.45
C ILE A 120 7.39 6.07 -7.94
N THR A 121 8.36 6.97 -8.12
CA THR A 121 8.28 8.35 -7.63
C THR A 121 7.20 9.19 -8.30
N SER A 122 6.76 8.81 -9.49
CA SER A 122 5.63 9.40 -10.21
C SER A 122 4.28 8.72 -9.90
N ALA A 123 4.21 7.90 -8.84
CA ALA A 123 2.96 7.28 -8.42
C ALA A 123 1.96 8.36 -7.96
N ASP A 124 0.68 8.18 -8.33
CA ASP A 124 -0.35 9.22 -8.28
C ASP A 124 -0.51 9.87 -6.90
N THR A 125 -0.40 9.10 -5.82
CA THR A 125 -0.54 9.61 -4.44
C THR A 125 0.79 9.95 -3.77
N ALA A 126 1.94 9.60 -4.37
CA ALA A 126 3.25 9.72 -3.73
C ALA A 126 3.61 11.17 -3.37
N SER A 127 3.48 12.09 -4.34
CA SER A 127 3.81 13.51 -4.13
C SER A 127 2.91 14.15 -3.06
N THR A 128 1.63 13.82 -3.06
CA THR A 128 0.67 14.32 -2.07
C THR A 128 0.99 13.80 -0.67
N LEU A 129 1.30 12.51 -0.53
CA LEU A 129 1.70 11.93 0.76
C LEU A 129 3.03 12.51 1.28
N VAL A 130 3.98 12.79 0.37
CA VAL A 130 5.24 13.49 0.73
C VAL A 130 4.95 14.91 1.20
N ALA A 131 4.09 15.65 0.52
CA ALA A 131 3.70 17.01 0.93
C ALA A 131 2.96 17.06 2.26
N LEU A 132 2.30 15.96 2.64
CA LEU A 132 1.59 15.80 3.91
C LEU A 132 2.47 15.19 5.03
N ASP A 133 3.77 15.00 4.79
CA ASP A 133 4.71 14.36 5.72
C ASP A 133 4.17 13.04 6.32
N ALA A 134 3.55 12.21 5.48
CA ALA A 134 2.95 10.97 5.93
C ALA A 134 3.96 10.05 6.62
N VAL A 135 3.50 9.33 7.63
CA VAL A 135 4.27 8.30 8.34
C VAL A 135 3.74 6.93 7.93
N LEU A 136 4.64 6.04 7.54
CA LEU A 136 4.32 4.70 7.09
C LEU A 136 4.62 3.70 8.20
N ARG A 137 3.57 3.05 8.72
CA ARG A 137 3.74 2.00 9.73
C ARG A 137 3.89 0.66 9.01
N VAL A 138 4.98 -0.02 9.28
CA VAL A 138 5.32 -1.31 8.70
C VAL A 138 5.43 -2.36 9.79
N ARG A 139 5.05 -3.60 9.47
CA ARG A 139 5.13 -4.75 10.37
C ARG A 139 5.92 -5.87 9.72
N GLY A 140 6.81 -6.46 10.49
CA GLY A 140 7.66 -7.56 10.06
C GLY A 140 7.95 -8.54 11.19
N PRO A 141 8.86 -9.50 11.00
CA PRO A 141 9.18 -10.52 12.01
C PRO A 141 9.69 -9.97 13.35
N LYS A 142 10.19 -8.73 13.36
CA LYS A 142 10.72 -8.06 14.55
C LYS A 142 9.71 -7.12 15.22
N GLY A 143 8.45 -7.10 14.76
CA GLY A 143 7.41 -6.20 15.23
C GLY A 143 7.14 -5.05 14.27
N GLU A 144 6.59 -3.97 14.79
CA GLU A 144 6.22 -2.79 14.02
C GLU A 144 7.28 -1.68 14.15
N ARG A 145 7.40 -0.89 13.10
CA ARG A 145 8.18 0.35 13.10
C ARG A 145 7.52 1.40 12.19
N GLU A 146 7.89 2.63 12.42
CA GLU A 146 7.44 3.76 11.60
C GLU A 146 8.56 4.25 10.71
N VAL A 147 8.20 4.65 9.49
CA VAL A 147 9.11 5.21 8.50
C VAL A 147 8.48 6.50 7.97
N PRO A 148 9.12 7.66 8.19
CA PRO A 148 8.69 8.90 7.54
C PRO A 148 8.73 8.73 6.02
N ILE A 149 7.74 9.29 5.32
CA ILE A 149 7.67 9.15 3.86
C ILE A 149 8.88 9.75 3.14
N SER A 150 9.51 10.76 3.74
CA SER A 150 10.76 11.37 3.25
C SER A 150 11.94 10.38 3.18
N GLN A 151 11.88 9.28 3.95
CA GLN A 151 12.88 8.21 3.97
C GLN A 151 12.41 6.94 3.25
N TRP A 152 11.18 6.96 2.71
CA TRP A 152 10.56 5.77 2.12
C TRP A 152 11.14 5.39 0.75
N TYR A 153 11.26 6.36 -0.15
CA TYR A 153 11.72 6.12 -1.51
C TYR A 153 13.25 6.11 -1.56
N GLN A 154 13.84 4.94 -1.81
CA GLN A 154 15.29 4.72 -1.83
C GLN A 154 15.86 4.63 -3.26
N GLY A 155 15.05 4.85 -4.26
CA GLY A 155 15.38 4.80 -5.68
C GLY A 155 14.22 4.22 -6.49
N VAL A 156 14.38 4.20 -7.81
CA VAL A 156 13.33 3.69 -8.72
C VAL A 156 13.02 2.24 -8.40
N GLY A 157 11.76 1.95 -8.07
CA GLY A 157 11.30 0.61 -7.72
C GLY A 157 11.79 0.09 -6.36
N ARG A 158 12.38 0.95 -5.52
CA ARG A 158 12.89 0.56 -4.20
C ARG A 158 12.35 1.45 -3.09
N VAL A 159 11.85 0.82 -2.05
CA VAL A 159 11.31 1.47 -0.86
C VAL A 159 11.98 0.92 0.41
N ALA A 160 11.79 1.62 1.54
CA ALA A 160 12.41 1.29 2.82
C ALA A 160 11.74 0.11 3.55
N LEU A 161 11.13 -0.84 2.81
CA LEU A 161 10.71 -2.11 3.36
C LEU A 161 11.92 -3.02 3.54
N ALA A 162 12.12 -3.54 4.75
CA ALA A 162 13.04 -4.63 4.98
C ALA A 162 12.43 -5.97 4.50
N PRO A 163 13.24 -7.03 4.33
CA PRO A 163 12.73 -8.35 3.99
C PRO A 163 11.60 -8.78 4.95
N TYR A 164 10.53 -9.30 4.36
CA TYR A 164 9.35 -9.82 5.09
C TYR A 164 8.54 -8.77 5.85
N GLU A 165 8.73 -7.48 5.58
CA GLU A 165 7.87 -6.42 6.10
C GLU A 165 6.70 -6.14 5.16
N LEU A 166 5.56 -5.78 5.76
CA LEU A 166 4.37 -5.30 5.08
C LEU A 166 4.03 -3.89 5.57
N LEU A 167 3.59 -3.04 4.66
CA LEU A 167 2.93 -1.78 5.03
C LEU A 167 1.58 -2.13 5.65
N VAL A 168 1.35 -1.67 6.87
CA VAL A 168 0.10 -1.95 7.60
C VAL A 168 -0.74 -0.71 7.83
N LYS A 169 -0.15 0.49 7.75
CA LYS A 169 -0.88 1.74 7.89
C LYS A 169 -0.13 2.91 7.26
N ILE A 170 -0.88 3.86 6.71
CA ILE A 170 -0.41 5.19 6.31
C ILE A 170 -1.05 6.18 7.28
N VAL A 171 -0.24 6.98 7.96
CA VAL A 171 -0.69 7.95 8.96
C VAL A 171 -0.36 9.36 8.47
N ILE A 172 -1.34 10.23 8.48
CA ILE A 172 -1.17 11.66 8.20
C ILE A 172 -1.47 12.40 9.49
N LEU A 173 -0.44 13.04 10.03
CA LEU A 173 -0.54 13.72 11.32
C LEU A 173 -1.49 14.92 11.24
N SER A 174 -2.18 15.17 12.33
CA SER A 174 -3.08 16.31 12.43
C SER A 174 -2.33 17.62 12.25
N LEU A 175 -2.77 18.43 11.29
CA LEU A 175 -2.22 19.78 11.04
C LEU A 175 -2.60 20.82 12.12
N ILE A 176 -3.45 20.44 13.09
CA ILE A 176 -3.90 21.35 14.16
C ILE A 176 -2.78 21.66 15.17
N HIS A 177 -1.70 20.87 15.14
CA HIS A 177 -0.58 21.00 16.09
C HIS A 177 0.72 21.56 15.45
N ILE A 178 0.63 22.12 14.24
CA ILE A 178 1.73 22.82 13.59
C ILE A 178 1.60 24.32 13.78
#